data_f4b90f0cffa980f00ffa63399992cba4
#
_entry.id   f4b90f0cffa980f00ffa63399992cba4
#
_cell.length_a   1.000
_cell.length_b   1.000
_cell.length_c   1.000
_cell.angle_alpha   90.00
_cell.angle_beta   90.00
_cell.angle_gamma   90.00
#
_symmetry.space_group_name_H-M   'P 1'
#
loop_
_entity.id
_entity.type
_entity.pdbx_description
1 polymer ?
#
loop_
_entity_poly.entity_id
_entity_poly.type
_entity_poly.pdbx_seq_one_letter_code
_entity_poly.pdbx_strand_id
1 'polypeptide(L)'
;MTSPTSRRTVLTAALAAAASAGTVVSAAAPSSAAPSPPAAPSATPAALVDNRFWHTRTDWRRGTGDGTRILHGTRPGLVIATPVGRIDHTDPHTGRTAAWDYATWTSPVHRSAVPATEVIASWNARTPAGTWIQVELSGRYGDGTATPWFVMGRWAAGDGDLRRTSVDGQGDPHSTVWTDTLSVDDPASGVRLVSFRLRLTLYRAPGSRLSPTVWRVGAMASDVPDRFTVPASAPGPARELPVPRYSQNIHIGQYPEYDNGGEAWCSPTSSQMIIEYWGRKPTPEDLAWVKPGLPDPQVCHAARHTYDYQYEGCGNWPFNAAYAATYRDMNAVVTRLGSLTDVERLVRAGIPVITSQSFLEEELTGAGYGTSGHLMTVIGFTPGGDVVANDPASPDNDAVRRVYRRREFENIWLRTKRYDANDKVRSGTGGVCYVYWPDRPAPSRQRVLRSLGLL
;
A
#
# COMPACT_ATOMS: atom_id res chain seq x y z
N MET A 1 3.39 8.41 31.24
CA MET A 1 4.18 8.26 30.00
C MET A 1 3.71 6.97 29.36
N THR A 2 2.74 7.07 28.45
CA THR A 2 2.19 5.92 27.72
C THR A 2 3.00 5.76 26.46
N SER A 3 3.74 4.66 26.33
CA SER A 3 4.46 4.29 25.12
C SER A 3 3.50 4.23 23.93
N PRO A 4 3.86 4.79 22.76
CA PRO A 4 3.05 4.68 21.56
C PRO A 4 3.05 3.22 21.11
N THR A 5 1.88 2.63 20.99
CA THR A 5 1.66 1.30 20.45
C THR A 5 2.01 1.33 18.95
N SER A 6 3.11 0.73 18.59
CA SER A 6 3.52 0.47 17.20
C SER A 6 2.40 -0.28 16.46
N ARG A 7 2.25 -0.04 15.14
CA ARG A 7 1.40 -0.86 14.25
C ARG A 7 1.71 -2.37 14.34
N ARG A 8 2.90 -2.73 14.83
CA ARG A 8 3.28 -4.10 15.20
C ARG A 8 2.25 -4.84 16.06
N THR A 9 1.58 -4.16 17.00
CA THR A 9 0.57 -4.77 17.89
C THR A 9 -0.73 -5.10 17.14
N VAL A 10 -0.87 -4.69 15.89
CA VAL A 10 -2.11 -4.82 15.11
C VAL A 10 -2.10 -6.04 14.19
N LEU A 11 -0.92 -6.57 13.82
CA LEU A 11 -0.79 -7.67 12.85
C LEU A 11 -0.61 -9.07 13.46
N THR A 12 -0.32 -9.18 14.75
CA THR A 12 0.06 -10.47 15.38
C THR A 12 -1.06 -11.17 16.17
N ALA A 13 -2.32 -10.79 16.02
CA ALA A 13 -3.44 -11.44 16.71
C ALA A 13 -4.45 -12.01 15.71
N ALA A 14 -4.09 -13.09 15.04
CA ALA A 14 -5.02 -13.97 14.35
C ALA A 14 -4.59 -15.41 14.59
N LEU A 15 -5.42 -16.12 15.29
CA LEU A 15 -5.62 -17.55 15.45
C LEU A 15 -5.69 -17.99 16.92
N ALA A 16 -6.90 -17.96 17.46
CA ALA A 16 -7.35 -18.94 18.44
C ALA A 16 -8.84 -19.14 18.23
N ALA A 17 -9.20 -20.19 17.55
CA ALA A 17 -10.56 -20.71 17.51
C ALA A 17 -10.80 -21.55 18.76
N ALA A 18 -11.83 -21.24 19.53
CA ALA A 18 -12.41 -22.17 20.48
C ALA A 18 -13.91 -21.92 20.56
N ALA A 19 -14.64 -22.95 20.23
CA ALA A 19 -16.09 -23.03 20.33
C ALA A 19 -16.54 -23.15 21.78
N SER A 20 -17.65 -22.51 22.16
CA SER A 20 -18.59 -23.07 23.12
C SER A 20 -19.95 -22.38 23.08
N ALA A 21 -20.96 -23.21 23.28
CA ALA A 21 -22.36 -22.99 23.05
C ALA A 21 -23.11 -22.19 24.11
N GLY A 22 -24.14 -21.48 23.67
CA GLY A 22 -25.50 -21.47 24.19
C GLY A 22 -25.82 -20.91 25.57
N THR A 23 -26.68 -19.89 25.61
CA THR A 23 -27.99 -19.99 26.30
C THR A 23 -28.90 -18.79 25.94
N VAL A 24 -30.14 -19.11 25.75
CA VAL A 24 -31.27 -18.21 25.43
C VAL A 24 -31.84 -17.66 26.75
N VAL A 25 -32.20 -16.37 26.81
CA VAL A 25 -33.26 -15.87 27.70
C VAL A 25 -34.05 -14.73 27.05
N SER A 26 -35.32 -14.83 27.34
CA SER A 26 -36.50 -14.18 26.76
C SER A 26 -36.66 -12.67 26.91
N ALA A 27 -37.57 -12.22 26.06
CA ALA A 27 -38.12 -10.92 25.78
C ALA A 27 -38.82 -10.17 26.91
N ALA A 28 -38.81 -8.83 26.80
CA ALA A 28 -39.87 -7.97 27.30
C ALA A 28 -40.19 -6.93 26.18
N ALA A 29 -41.45 -6.79 25.88
CA ALA A 29 -42.00 -5.98 24.78
C ALA A 29 -42.40 -4.55 25.23
N PRO A 30 -42.87 -3.65 24.34
CA PRO A 30 -42.36 -2.31 24.14
C PRO A 30 -43.30 -1.21 24.63
N SER A 31 -42.76 -0.04 24.86
CA SER A 31 -43.50 1.22 24.95
C SER A 31 -43.34 1.98 23.63
N SER A 32 -44.46 2.24 22.97
CA SER A 32 -44.52 2.95 21.69
C SER A 32 -44.43 4.46 21.93
N ALA A 33 -43.31 5.05 21.52
CA ALA A 33 -43.21 6.50 21.26
C ALA A 33 -43.26 6.74 19.74
N ALA A 34 -44.06 7.72 19.31
CA ALA A 34 -44.21 8.06 17.92
C ALA A 34 -42.87 8.51 17.31
N PRO A 35 -42.56 8.15 16.05
CA PRO A 35 -41.29 8.48 15.43
C PRO A 35 -41.21 9.97 15.12
N SER A 36 -40.17 10.63 15.63
CA SER A 36 -39.71 11.92 15.11
C SER A 36 -39.29 11.76 13.66
N PRO A 37 -39.52 12.74 12.78
CA PRO A 37 -39.09 12.67 11.40
C PRO A 37 -37.55 12.47 11.36
N PRO A 38 -37.03 11.63 10.47
CA PRO A 38 -35.61 11.42 10.35
C PRO A 38 -34.93 12.75 10.04
N ALA A 39 -33.97 13.13 10.89
CA ALA A 39 -33.05 14.21 10.57
C ALA A 39 -32.38 13.86 9.23
N ALA A 40 -32.39 14.83 8.28
CA ALA A 40 -31.66 14.66 7.03
C ALA A 40 -30.22 14.20 7.34
N PRO A 41 -29.71 13.18 6.69
CA PRO A 41 -28.36 12.72 6.95
C PRO A 41 -27.41 13.87 6.69
N SER A 42 -26.71 14.35 7.72
CA SER A 42 -25.61 15.29 7.52
C SER A 42 -24.62 14.59 6.60
N ALA A 43 -24.37 15.18 5.42
CA ALA A 43 -23.45 14.60 4.45
C ALA A 43 -22.10 14.41 5.13
N THR A 44 -21.70 13.15 5.35
CA THR A 44 -20.36 12.83 5.86
C THR A 44 -19.35 13.41 4.86
N PRO A 45 -18.38 14.23 5.31
CA PRO A 45 -17.39 14.80 4.41
C PRO A 45 -16.72 13.70 3.57
N ALA A 46 -16.58 13.96 2.27
CA ALA A 46 -15.85 13.05 1.39
C ALA A 46 -14.36 13.00 1.80
N ALA A 47 -13.71 11.86 1.59
CA ALA A 47 -12.27 11.76 1.72
C ALA A 47 -11.60 12.66 0.68
N LEU A 48 -10.71 13.54 1.13
CA LEU A 48 -9.94 14.41 0.28
C LEU A 48 -8.61 13.70 -0.06
N VAL A 49 -8.30 13.55 -1.34
CA VAL A 49 -7.10 12.86 -1.82
C VAL A 49 -6.47 13.67 -2.95
N ASP A 50 -5.17 13.91 -2.84
CA ASP A 50 -4.36 14.54 -3.87
C ASP A 50 -3.16 13.64 -4.20
N ASN A 51 -3.06 13.22 -5.45
CA ASN A 51 -1.98 12.37 -5.95
C ASN A 51 -1.02 13.21 -6.78
N ARG A 52 0.28 13.15 -6.46
CA ARG A 52 1.31 13.75 -7.28
C ARG A 52 2.42 12.76 -7.60
N PHE A 53 2.57 12.44 -8.87
CA PHE A 53 3.64 11.58 -9.37
C PHE A 53 4.49 12.31 -10.42
N TRP A 54 5.82 12.17 -10.31
CA TRP A 54 6.81 12.62 -11.30
C TRP A 54 7.24 11.39 -12.10
N HIS A 55 6.95 11.37 -13.38
CA HIS A 55 7.20 10.22 -14.24
C HIS A 55 7.44 10.57 -15.71
N THR A 56 7.22 11.81 -16.10
CA THR A 56 7.48 12.29 -17.47
C THR A 56 8.84 12.96 -17.56
N ARG A 57 9.38 13.10 -18.79
CA ARG A 57 10.60 13.87 -19.00
C ARG A 57 10.47 15.31 -18.50
N THR A 58 9.30 15.90 -18.67
CA THR A 58 9.03 17.26 -18.18
C THR A 58 9.05 17.31 -16.66
N ASP A 59 8.48 16.32 -15.99
CA ASP A 59 8.50 16.23 -14.53
C ASP A 59 9.94 16.16 -14.02
N TRP A 60 10.76 15.27 -14.59
CA TRP A 60 12.16 15.11 -14.19
C TRP A 60 12.98 16.38 -14.39
N ARG A 61 12.73 17.13 -15.48
CA ARG A 61 13.41 18.41 -15.76
C ARG A 61 13.03 19.55 -14.82
N ARG A 62 11.85 19.50 -14.22
CA ARG A 62 11.39 20.51 -13.25
C ARG A 62 12.00 20.34 -11.87
N GLY A 63 12.51 19.18 -11.55
CA GLY A 63 13.26 18.91 -10.32
C GLY A 63 14.73 19.31 -10.46
N THR A 64 15.43 19.32 -9.35
CA THR A 64 16.86 19.60 -9.27
C THR A 64 17.62 18.30 -9.14
N GLY A 65 18.41 17.97 -10.16
CA GLY A 65 19.31 16.80 -10.14
C GLY A 65 20.73 17.22 -9.81
N ASP A 66 21.39 16.45 -8.95
CA ASP A 66 22.82 16.55 -8.69
C ASP A 66 23.45 15.19 -9.00
N GLY A 67 24.30 15.16 -10.05
CA GLY A 67 24.90 13.92 -10.54
C GLY A 67 23.97 12.98 -11.27
N THR A 68 22.69 13.30 -11.43
CA THR A 68 21.71 12.48 -12.15
C THR A 68 21.55 12.95 -13.60
N ARG A 69 21.08 12.03 -14.46
CA ARG A 69 20.59 12.35 -15.80
C ARG A 69 19.29 11.63 -16.11
N ILE A 70 18.54 12.17 -17.05
CA ILE A 70 17.29 11.59 -17.52
C ILE A 70 17.58 10.64 -18.69
N LEU A 71 17.15 9.39 -18.57
CA LEU A 71 17.15 8.45 -19.69
C LEU A 71 16.14 8.90 -20.74
N HIS A 72 16.55 8.76 -22.01
CA HIS A 72 15.67 8.96 -23.16
C HIS A 72 14.92 7.65 -23.46
N GLY A 73 13.77 7.78 -24.10
CA GLY A 73 12.96 6.64 -24.53
C GLY A 73 11.49 6.78 -24.15
N THR A 74 10.76 5.71 -24.34
CA THR A 74 9.31 5.64 -24.08
C THR A 74 8.97 5.63 -22.58
N ARG A 75 9.94 5.28 -21.75
CA ARG A 75 9.88 5.27 -20.28
C ARG A 75 11.05 6.10 -19.75
N PRO A 76 10.90 7.45 -19.69
CA PRO A 76 11.97 8.29 -19.15
C PRO A 76 12.16 8.00 -17.66
N GLY A 77 13.41 7.99 -17.21
CA GLY A 77 13.74 7.72 -15.81
C GLY A 77 15.05 8.38 -15.40
N LEU A 78 15.28 8.48 -14.11
CA LEU A 78 16.51 9.01 -13.54
C LEU A 78 17.53 7.90 -13.34
N VAL A 79 18.79 8.20 -13.66
CA VAL A 79 19.95 7.35 -13.39
C VAL A 79 21.11 8.19 -12.88
N ILE A 80 22.11 7.58 -12.28
CA ILE A 80 23.39 8.21 -11.94
C ILE A 80 24.15 8.49 -13.27
N ALA A 81 24.47 9.73 -13.51
CA ALA A 81 25.42 10.14 -14.58
C ALA A 81 26.83 10.15 -14.03
N THR A 82 27.08 11.03 -13.06
CA THR A 82 28.35 11.16 -12.35
C THR A 82 28.04 11.24 -10.86
N PRO A 83 28.63 10.37 -10.01
CA PRO A 83 28.43 10.48 -8.58
C PRO A 83 28.87 11.84 -8.06
N VAL A 84 28.14 12.38 -7.12
CA VAL A 84 28.44 13.67 -6.47
C VAL A 84 29.16 13.49 -5.13
N GLY A 85 29.21 12.26 -4.64
CA GLY A 85 29.91 11.93 -3.41
C GLY A 85 29.92 10.42 -3.17
N ARG A 86 30.49 10.05 -2.05
CA ARG A 86 30.55 8.69 -1.51
C ARG A 86 30.22 8.70 -0.04
N ILE A 87 29.48 7.71 0.41
CA ILE A 87 29.20 7.45 1.82
C ILE A 87 29.54 6.01 2.17
N ASP A 88 29.85 5.79 3.44
CA ASP A 88 29.78 4.46 4.04
C ASP A 88 28.40 4.29 4.64
N HIS A 89 27.71 3.19 4.30
CA HIS A 89 26.42 2.82 4.84
C HIS A 89 26.52 1.49 5.57
N THR A 90 26.14 1.49 6.83
CA THR A 90 25.98 0.27 7.62
C THR A 90 24.54 -0.18 7.54
N ASP A 91 24.31 -1.35 6.95
CA ASP A 91 23.00 -1.99 6.93
C ASP A 91 22.63 -2.41 8.37
N PRO A 92 21.56 -1.84 8.96
CA PRO A 92 21.23 -2.07 10.36
C PRO A 92 20.81 -3.51 10.66
N HIS A 93 20.42 -4.29 9.64
CA HIS A 93 19.92 -5.65 9.81
C HIS A 93 21.01 -6.72 9.64
N THR A 94 22.09 -6.36 8.98
CA THR A 94 23.23 -7.28 8.76
C THR A 94 24.49 -6.84 9.48
N GLY A 95 24.57 -5.56 9.93
CA GLY A 95 25.78 -4.96 10.47
C GLY A 95 26.89 -4.71 9.43
N ARG A 96 26.66 -5.06 8.15
CA ARG A 96 27.65 -4.88 7.09
C ARG A 96 27.77 -3.42 6.69
N THR A 97 28.97 -2.88 6.73
CA THR A 97 29.29 -1.55 6.19
C THR A 97 29.85 -1.69 4.79
N ALA A 98 29.35 -0.88 3.86
CA ALA A 98 29.85 -0.80 2.49
C ALA A 98 29.85 0.65 2.00
N ALA A 99 30.84 0.99 1.16
CA ALA A 99 30.93 2.28 0.50
C ALA A 99 29.97 2.34 -0.69
N TRP A 100 29.33 3.50 -0.90
CA TRP A 100 28.38 3.73 -1.98
C TRP A 100 28.62 5.09 -2.63
N ASP A 101 28.81 5.10 -3.93
CA ASP A 101 28.77 6.32 -4.74
C ASP A 101 27.29 6.72 -4.93
N TYR A 102 26.99 8.03 -4.83
CA TYR A 102 25.60 8.49 -4.93
C TYR A 102 25.39 9.71 -5.83
N ALA A 103 24.16 9.87 -6.27
CA ALA A 103 23.62 11.04 -6.93
C ALA A 103 22.21 11.31 -6.42
N THR A 104 21.75 12.56 -6.45
CA THR A 104 20.45 12.96 -5.91
C THR A 104 19.56 13.62 -6.95
N TRP A 105 18.25 13.57 -6.69
CA TRP A 105 17.26 14.37 -7.37
C TRP A 105 16.19 14.80 -6.37
N THR A 106 15.84 16.10 -6.41
CA THR A 106 14.79 16.66 -5.55
C THR A 106 13.67 17.20 -6.42
N SER A 107 12.43 16.82 -6.10
CA SER A 107 11.26 17.30 -6.81
C SER A 107 11.03 18.80 -6.59
N PRO A 108 10.31 19.47 -7.49
CA PRO A 108 9.68 20.75 -7.14
C PRO A 108 8.76 20.55 -5.93
N VAL A 109 8.53 21.64 -5.19
CA VAL A 109 7.49 21.65 -4.15
C VAL A 109 6.14 21.44 -4.82
N HIS A 110 5.39 20.45 -4.37
CA HIS A 110 4.00 20.25 -4.73
C HIS A 110 3.13 20.89 -3.64
N ARG A 111 2.31 21.87 -4.03
CA ARG A 111 1.25 22.38 -3.17
C ARG A 111 0.08 21.41 -3.23
N SER A 112 -0.25 20.81 -2.11
CA SER A 112 -1.36 19.87 -2.06
C SER A 112 -2.69 20.59 -2.31
N ALA A 113 -3.53 19.98 -3.14
CA ALA A 113 -4.90 20.45 -3.35
C ALA A 113 -5.78 20.22 -2.11
N VAL A 114 -5.33 19.38 -1.18
CA VAL A 114 -6.00 19.11 0.10
C VAL A 114 -5.05 19.38 1.25
N PRO A 115 -5.51 20.00 2.33
CA PRO A 115 -4.76 20.11 3.58
C PRO A 115 -4.66 18.70 4.20
N ALA A 116 -3.49 18.07 4.11
CA ALA A 116 -3.34 16.65 4.40
C ALA A 116 -3.06 16.36 5.87
N THR A 117 -3.63 15.26 6.37
CA THR A 117 -3.26 14.63 7.64
C THR A 117 -2.30 13.46 7.43
N GLU A 118 -2.28 12.86 6.24
CA GLU A 118 -1.39 11.74 5.93
C GLU A 118 -0.79 11.89 4.52
N VAL A 119 0.47 11.45 4.39
CA VAL A 119 1.18 11.39 3.11
C VAL A 119 1.88 10.04 3.00
N ILE A 120 1.64 9.32 1.88
CA ILE A 120 2.24 8.02 1.59
C ILE A 120 3.00 8.14 0.27
N ALA A 121 4.31 7.87 0.30
CA ALA A 121 5.14 7.87 -0.90
C ALA A 121 5.04 6.53 -1.65
N SER A 122 5.27 6.56 -2.95
CA SER A 122 5.49 5.36 -3.77
C SER A 122 6.50 5.62 -4.88
N TRP A 123 7.17 4.57 -5.31
CA TRP A 123 8.19 4.64 -6.35
C TRP A 123 8.19 3.40 -7.23
N ASN A 124 8.65 3.59 -8.47
CA ASN A 124 8.90 2.51 -9.40
C ASN A 124 10.35 2.58 -9.86
N ALA A 125 11.11 1.56 -9.53
CA ALA A 125 12.55 1.53 -9.76
C ALA A 125 13.05 0.14 -10.16
N ARG A 126 14.06 0.12 -10.99
CA ARG A 126 14.94 -1.04 -11.21
C ARG A 126 16.23 -0.80 -10.44
N THR A 127 16.58 -1.71 -9.57
CA THR A 127 17.81 -1.70 -8.76
C THR A 127 18.58 -2.98 -9.01
N PRO A 128 19.42 -3.02 -10.08
CA PRO A 128 20.28 -4.18 -10.33
C PRO A 128 21.26 -4.39 -9.16
N ALA A 129 21.78 -5.61 -9.00
CA ALA A 129 22.76 -5.93 -7.97
C ALA A 129 23.89 -4.88 -7.91
N GLY A 130 24.30 -4.50 -6.71
CA GLY A 130 25.23 -3.42 -6.45
C GLY A 130 24.59 -2.03 -6.52
N THR A 131 23.25 -1.92 -6.47
CA THR A 131 22.53 -0.63 -6.47
C THR A 131 21.30 -0.64 -5.57
N TRP A 132 20.95 0.53 -5.03
CA TRP A 132 19.75 0.75 -4.25
C TRP A 132 19.32 2.23 -4.29
N ILE A 133 18.16 2.55 -3.75
CA ILE A 133 17.65 3.92 -3.66
C ILE A 133 17.13 4.22 -2.25
N GLN A 134 17.19 5.50 -1.85
CA GLN A 134 16.49 6.05 -0.71
C GLN A 134 15.47 7.08 -1.20
N VAL A 135 14.25 6.98 -0.69
CA VAL A 135 13.16 7.94 -0.95
C VAL A 135 12.88 8.70 0.33
N GLU A 136 12.94 10.02 0.25
CA GLU A 136 12.69 10.90 1.38
C GLU A 136 11.59 11.89 1.04
N LEU A 137 10.86 12.32 2.06
CA LEU A 137 9.79 13.30 1.99
C LEU A 137 10.04 14.42 3.01
N SER A 138 9.82 15.67 2.57
CA SER A 138 9.72 16.82 3.47
C SER A 138 8.42 17.56 3.18
N GLY A 139 7.59 17.72 4.20
CA GLY A 139 6.34 18.47 4.15
C GLY A 139 6.48 19.90 4.64
N ARG A 140 5.44 20.69 4.47
CA ARG A 140 5.28 22.02 5.09
C ARG A 140 3.89 22.16 5.64
N TYR A 141 3.79 22.61 6.86
CA TYR A 141 2.53 22.89 7.55
C TYR A 141 1.92 24.22 7.11
N GLY A 142 0.65 24.43 7.48
CA GLY A 142 -0.08 25.64 7.13
C GLY A 142 0.49 26.94 7.71
N ASP A 143 1.22 26.87 8.82
CA ASP A 143 1.93 28.00 9.43
C ASP A 143 3.26 28.33 8.74
N GLY A 144 3.66 27.54 7.76
CA GLY A 144 4.91 27.70 7.01
C GLY A 144 6.10 26.91 7.56
N THR A 145 5.98 26.24 8.71
CA THR A 145 7.03 25.38 9.27
C THR A 145 7.22 24.14 8.37
N ALA A 146 8.47 23.75 8.15
CA ALA A 146 8.80 22.57 7.36
C ALA A 146 9.19 21.39 8.27
N THR A 147 8.79 20.17 7.86
CA THR A 147 9.29 18.95 8.49
C THR A 147 10.78 18.77 8.17
N PRO A 148 11.51 17.97 8.95
CA PRO A 148 12.76 17.36 8.49
C PRO A 148 12.53 16.57 7.18
N TRP A 149 13.63 16.06 6.59
CA TRP A 149 13.56 15.03 5.58
C TRP A 149 13.35 13.68 6.26
N PHE A 150 12.18 13.08 6.08
CA PHE A 150 11.85 11.76 6.56
C PHE A 150 12.15 10.70 5.49
N VAL A 151 12.82 9.63 5.88
CA VAL A 151 13.07 8.48 4.99
C VAL A 151 11.78 7.66 4.89
N MET A 152 11.19 7.62 3.71
CA MET A 152 9.98 6.85 3.44
C MET A 152 10.29 5.40 3.03
N GLY A 153 11.53 5.11 2.72
CA GLY A 153 12.02 3.77 2.46
C GLY A 153 13.42 3.75 1.84
N ARG A 154 14.18 2.72 2.19
CA ARG A 154 15.40 2.29 1.51
C ARG A 154 15.06 1.03 0.73
N TRP A 155 15.25 1.07 -0.58
CA TRP A 155 14.76 0.04 -1.49
C TRP A 155 15.85 -0.55 -2.36
N ALA A 156 15.95 -1.88 -2.33
CA ALA A 156 16.59 -2.72 -3.32
C ALA A 156 15.63 -3.86 -3.71
N ALA A 157 15.55 -4.22 -4.99
CA ALA A 157 14.71 -5.33 -5.43
C ALA A 157 15.19 -6.68 -4.86
N GLY A 158 16.52 -6.88 -4.79
CA GLY A 158 17.15 -7.99 -4.09
C GLY A 158 17.42 -7.68 -2.61
N ASP A 159 18.04 -8.62 -1.91
CA ASP A 159 18.38 -8.52 -0.48
C ASP A 159 19.89 -8.78 -0.21
N GLY A 160 20.71 -8.88 -1.26
CA GLY A 160 22.15 -9.18 -1.15
C GLY A 160 23.02 -7.97 -0.85
N ASP A 161 22.63 -6.78 -1.32
CA ASP A 161 23.42 -5.55 -1.19
C ASP A 161 22.95 -4.68 -0.02
N LEU A 162 21.65 -4.59 0.15
CA LEU A 162 20.95 -3.87 1.19
C LEU A 162 19.69 -4.63 1.59
N ARG A 163 19.44 -4.78 2.87
CA ARG A 163 18.13 -5.19 3.37
C ARG A 163 17.16 -4.02 3.22
N ARG A 164 16.12 -4.21 2.36
CA ARG A 164 15.10 -3.15 2.17
C ARG A 164 14.40 -2.86 3.47
N THR A 165 14.20 -1.58 3.79
CA THR A 165 13.79 -1.23 5.15
C THR A 165 13.05 0.10 5.19
N SER A 166 11.99 0.17 5.97
CA SER A 166 11.50 1.41 6.57
C SER A 166 12.48 1.92 7.63
N VAL A 167 12.23 3.09 8.17
CA VAL A 167 13.06 3.69 9.23
C VAL A 167 12.15 4.15 10.35
N ASP A 168 12.29 3.54 11.51
CA ASP A 168 11.52 3.88 12.69
C ASP A 168 12.05 5.12 13.42
N GLY A 169 11.24 5.65 14.37
CA GLY A 169 11.65 6.73 15.27
C GLY A 169 11.78 8.10 14.59
N GLN A 170 11.17 8.28 13.43
CA GLN A 170 11.14 9.55 12.73
C GLN A 170 9.88 10.35 13.09
N GLY A 171 10.07 11.61 13.49
CA GLY A 171 8.98 12.51 13.80
C GLY A 171 9.47 13.94 14.00
N ASP A 172 8.51 14.85 14.15
CA ASP A 172 8.68 16.21 14.58
C ASP A 172 7.59 16.57 15.63
N PRO A 173 7.47 17.82 16.09
CA PRO A 173 6.44 18.17 17.10
C PRO A 173 4.99 17.94 16.67
N HIS A 174 4.72 17.71 15.39
CA HIS A 174 3.34 17.62 14.84
C HIS A 174 3.06 16.31 14.12
N SER A 175 4.07 15.57 13.70
CA SER A 175 3.88 14.38 12.88
C SER A 175 4.89 13.28 13.14
N THR A 176 4.48 12.06 12.88
CA THR A 176 5.30 10.84 13.01
C THR A 176 5.24 10.04 11.71
N VAL A 177 6.34 9.39 11.35
CA VAL A 177 6.37 8.39 10.28
C VAL A 177 6.11 7.01 10.88
N TRP A 178 4.99 6.43 10.51
CA TRP A 178 4.58 5.08 10.89
C TRP A 178 4.87 4.14 9.72
N THR A 179 5.98 3.41 9.77
CA THR A 179 6.44 2.48 8.72
C THR A 179 6.55 3.14 7.34
N ASP A 180 5.42 3.40 6.68
CA ASP A 180 5.30 3.87 5.29
C ASP A 180 4.46 5.16 5.15
N THR A 181 3.94 5.69 6.26
CA THR A 181 3.00 6.80 6.27
C THR A 181 3.50 7.93 7.17
N LEU A 182 3.70 9.12 6.60
CA LEU A 182 3.82 10.35 7.39
C LEU A 182 2.42 10.78 7.82
N SER A 183 2.17 10.86 9.12
CA SER A 183 0.87 11.16 9.72
C SER A 183 0.98 12.32 10.70
N VAL A 184 0.03 13.26 10.64
CA VAL A 184 -0.18 14.26 11.70
C VAL A 184 -0.71 13.55 12.95
N ASP A 185 -0.04 13.76 14.09
CA ASP A 185 -0.30 13.00 15.32
C ASP A 185 -1.65 13.37 15.96
N ASP A 186 -2.03 14.63 15.88
CA ASP A 186 -3.33 15.14 16.37
C ASP A 186 -4.07 15.89 15.24
N PRO A 187 -4.86 15.18 14.43
CA PRO A 187 -5.69 15.83 13.40
C PRO A 187 -6.71 16.84 13.96
N ALA A 188 -7.13 16.71 15.23
CA ALA A 188 -8.08 17.60 15.87
C ALA A 188 -7.48 18.98 16.18
N SER A 189 -6.14 19.08 16.27
CA SER A 189 -5.44 20.37 16.44
C SER A 189 -5.61 21.33 15.26
N GLY A 190 -6.08 20.84 14.10
CA GLY A 190 -6.16 21.61 12.87
C GLY A 190 -4.83 21.73 12.11
N VAL A 191 -3.73 21.19 12.63
CA VAL A 191 -2.45 21.13 11.91
C VAL A 191 -2.61 20.29 10.64
N ARG A 192 -2.10 20.80 9.52
CA ARG A 192 -2.19 20.13 8.22
C ARG A 192 -0.94 20.38 7.39
N LEU A 193 -0.53 19.37 6.65
CA LEU A 193 0.49 19.48 5.60
C LEU A 193 -0.16 20.10 4.35
N VAL A 194 0.35 21.25 3.90
CA VAL A 194 -0.19 22.00 2.75
C VAL A 194 0.68 21.86 1.50
N SER A 195 1.86 21.33 1.65
CA SER A 195 2.74 21.00 0.52
C SER A 195 3.78 19.97 0.92
N PHE A 196 4.37 19.31 -0.08
CA PHE A 196 5.48 18.38 0.10
C PHE A 196 6.43 18.40 -1.09
N ARG A 197 7.60 17.83 -0.89
CA ARG A 197 8.58 17.51 -1.93
C ARG A 197 9.27 16.19 -1.60
N LEU A 198 9.75 15.50 -2.61
CA LEU A 198 10.48 14.26 -2.49
C LEU A 198 11.95 14.45 -2.85
N ARG A 199 12.82 13.72 -2.20
CA ARG A 199 14.22 13.55 -2.56
C ARG A 199 14.50 12.08 -2.83
N LEU A 200 15.12 11.83 -3.98
CA LEU A 200 15.66 10.53 -4.35
C LEU A 200 17.17 10.58 -4.19
N THR A 201 17.74 9.61 -3.50
CA THR A 201 19.17 9.32 -3.54
C THR A 201 19.37 7.97 -4.21
N LEU A 202 20.13 7.95 -5.29
CA LEU A 202 20.47 6.77 -6.07
C LEU A 202 21.89 6.34 -5.68
N TYR A 203 22.06 5.09 -5.31
CA TYR A 203 23.32 4.54 -4.84
C TYR A 203 23.83 3.42 -5.76
N ARG A 204 25.15 3.34 -5.91
CA ARG A 204 25.83 2.22 -6.57
C ARG A 204 27.13 1.87 -5.91
N ALA A 205 27.58 0.64 -6.04
CA ALA A 205 28.90 0.20 -5.60
C ALA A 205 30.00 1.04 -6.26
N PRO A 206 31.07 1.44 -5.54
CA PRO A 206 32.17 2.22 -6.09
C PRO A 206 32.82 1.56 -7.30
N GLY A 207 33.14 2.37 -8.31
CA GLY A 207 33.72 1.89 -9.57
C GLY A 207 32.74 1.17 -10.52
N SER A 208 31.51 0.90 -10.07
CA SER A 208 30.48 0.31 -10.93
C SER A 208 29.98 1.31 -11.96
N ARG A 209 29.63 0.81 -13.17
CA ARG A 209 28.90 1.56 -14.19
C ARG A 209 27.39 1.32 -14.14
N LEU A 210 26.92 0.38 -13.29
CA LEU A 210 25.50 0.14 -13.06
C LEU A 210 24.87 1.34 -12.36
N SER A 211 23.58 1.50 -12.53
CA SER A 211 22.79 2.54 -11.86
C SER A 211 21.41 2.01 -11.58
N PRO A 212 20.80 2.36 -10.45
CA PRO A 212 19.36 2.25 -10.34
C PRO A 212 18.71 3.11 -11.43
N THR A 213 17.52 2.70 -11.85
CA THR A 213 16.68 3.52 -12.75
C THR A 213 15.35 3.75 -12.07
N VAL A 214 14.99 5.03 -11.84
CA VAL A 214 13.69 5.39 -11.26
C VAL A 214 12.86 6.06 -12.35
N TRP A 215 11.71 5.48 -12.72
CA TRP A 215 10.83 6.03 -13.75
C TRP A 215 9.55 6.64 -13.22
N ARG A 216 9.25 6.45 -11.94
CA ARG A 216 8.13 7.09 -11.24
C ARG A 216 8.49 7.25 -9.78
N VAL A 217 8.19 8.41 -9.23
CA VAL A 217 8.18 8.67 -7.80
C VAL A 217 7.07 9.67 -7.51
N GLY A 218 6.43 9.55 -6.37
CA GLY A 218 5.39 10.48 -5.99
C GLY A 218 4.82 10.16 -4.62
N ALA A 219 3.78 10.90 -4.26
CA ALA A 219 3.06 10.65 -3.04
C ALA A 219 1.56 10.93 -3.20
N MET A 220 0.78 10.24 -2.40
CA MET A 220 -0.61 10.51 -2.12
C MET A 220 -0.68 11.29 -0.83
N ALA A 221 -1.28 12.48 -0.86
CA ALA A 221 -1.63 13.29 0.31
C ALA A 221 -3.14 13.18 0.55
N SER A 222 -3.59 13.06 1.79
CA SER A 222 -5.00 12.87 2.08
C SER A 222 -5.42 13.44 3.43
N ASP A 223 -6.69 13.86 3.51
CA ASP A 223 -7.42 14.16 4.74
C ASP A 223 -8.71 13.34 4.73
N VAL A 224 -8.74 12.26 5.50
CA VAL A 224 -9.90 11.39 5.61
C VAL A 224 -10.55 11.63 6.97
N PRO A 225 -11.81 12.08 7.01
CA PRO A 225 -12.48 12.38 8.27
C PRO A 225 -12.62 11.14 9.13
N ASP A 226 -12.49 11.34 10.45
CA ASP A 226 -12.71 10.29 11.44
C ASP A 226 -14.15 9.78 11.38
N ARG A 227 -14.30 8.48 11.08
CA ARG A 227 -15.62 7.86 10.94
C ARG A 227 -15.57 6.35 11.17
N PHE A 228 -16.60 5.83 11.84
CA PHE A 228 -16.84 4.39 12.04
C PHE A 228 -17.62 3.77 10.87
N THR A 229 -18.45 4.57 10.20
CA THR A 229 -19.28 4.14 9.08
C THR A 229 -19.13 5.13 7.92
N VAL A 230 -19.38 4.66 6.72
CA VAL A 230 -19.26 5.45 5.50
C VAL A 230 -20.58 5.52 4.74
N PRO A 231 -20.83 6.56 3.93
CA PRO A 231 -21.98 6.60 3.04
C PRO A 231 -21.98 5.42 2.07
N ALA A 232 -23.17 4.88 1.81
CA ALA A 232 -23.32 3.81 0.82
C ALA A 232 -23.14 4.37 -0.59
N SER A 233 -22.47 3.62 -1.47
CA SER A 233 -22.39 3.92 -2.90
C SER A 233 -23.38 3.10 -3.70
N ALA A 234 -23.89 3.66 -4.80
CA ALA A 234 -24.79 2.95 -5.70
C ALA A 234 -24.00 1.93 -6.55
N PRO A 235 -24.55 0.70 -6.77
CA PRO A 235 -23.91 -0.31 -7.62
C PRO A 235 -23.82 0.15 -9.09
N GLY A 236 -22.71 -0.13 -9.74
CA GLY A 236 -22.54 -0.02 -11.17
C GLY A 236 -22.80 -1.34 -11.92
N PRO A 237 -22.57 -1.38 -13.25
CA PRO A 237 -22.70 -2.60 -14.04
C PRO A 237 -21.75 -3.71 -13.57
N ALA A 238 -22.25 -4.95 -13.57
CA ALA A 238 -21.48 -6.13 -13.22
C ALA A 238 -20.29 -6.33 -14.17
N ARG A 239 -19.17 -6.72 -13.60
CA ARG A 239 -17.98 -7.18 -14.31
C ARG A 239 -17.09 -7.99 -13.38
N GLU A 240 -16.45 -9.03 -13.93
CA GLU A 240 -15.42 -9.78 -13.24
C GLU A 240 -14.20 -9.95 -14.16
N LEU A 241 -13.00 -9.85 -13.58
CA LEU A 241 -11.73 -9.98 -14.27
C LEU A 241 -11.11 -11.37 -13.99
N PRO A 242 -10.49 -12.03 -14.98
CA PRO A 242 -9.90 -13.35 -14.82
C PRO A 242 -8.54 -13.26 -14.12
N VAL A 243 -8.53 -12.79 -12.89
CA VAL A 243 -7.30 -12.69 -12.06
C VAL A 243 -6.99 -14.08 -11.50
N PRO A 244 -5.73 -14.55 -11.58
CA PRO A 244 -5.32 -15.82 -10.95
C PRO A 244 -5.63 -15.84 -9.46
N ARG A 245 -5.79 -17.04 -8.90
CA ARG A 245 -6.15 -17.26 -7.49
C ARG A 245 -4.99 -17.94 -6.78
N TYR A 246 -4.48 -17.31 -5.73
CA TYR A 246 -3.43 -17.86 -4.88
C TYR A 246 -3.83 -17.71 -3.42
N SER A 247 -3.78 -18.83 -2.70
CA SER A 247 -3.94 -18.83 -1.25
C SER A 247 -2.61 -18.60 -0.57
N GLN A 248 -2.57 -17.69 0.40
CA GLN A 248 -1.43 -17.56 1.31
C GLN A 248 -1.36 -18.74 2.29
N ASN A 249 -2.50 -19.29 2.69
CA ASN A 249 -2.60 -20.27 3.76
C ASN A 249 -1.96 -21.62 3.41
N ILE A 250 -1.86 -21.97 2.12
CA ILE A 250 -1.12 -23.17 1.71
C ILE A 250 0.38 -23.08 2.01
N HIS A 251 0.86 -21.89 2.36
CA HIS A 251 2.27 -21.62 2.74
C HIS A 251 2.45 -21.42 4.26
N ILE A 252 1.44 -21.69 5.09
CA ILE A 252 1.55 -21.61 6.55
C ILE A 252 2.76 -22.45 7.03
N GLY A 253 3.61 -21.82 7.87
CA GLY A 253 4.83 -22.43 8.39
C GLY A 253 5.99 -22.53 7.39
N GLN A 254 5.84 -22.05 6.15
CA GLN A 254 6.95 -21.96 5.19
C GLN A 254 7.65 -20.60 5.31
N TYR A 255 9.00 -20.61 5.31
CA TYR A 255 9.83 -19.39 5.36
C TYR A 255 9.43 -18.42 6.49
N PRO A 256 9.45 -18.88 7.75
CA PRO A 256 9.00 -18.07 8.90
C PRO A 256 9.82 -16.79 9.09
N GLU A 257 11.03 -16.71 8.51
CA GLU A 257 11.85 -15.49 8.47
C GLU A 257 11.23 -14.35 7.69
N TYR A 258 10.21 -14.59 6.86
CA TYR A 258 9.43 -13.60 6.17
C TYR A 258 8.03 -13.53 6.78
N ASP A 259 7.90 -12.75 7.88
CA ASP A 259 6.61 -12.47 8.55
C ASP A 259 5.87 -13.73 9.03
N ASN A 260 6.59 -14.65 9.67
CA ASN A 260 6.10 -15.94 10.18
C ASN A 260 5.53 -16.91 9.13
N GLY A 261 5.63 -16.61 7.84
CA GLY A 261 5.17 -17.46 6.77
C GLY A 261 3.79 -17.08 6.21
N GLY A 262 3.11 -18.06 5.62
CA GLY A 262 1.87 -17.84 4.88
C GLY A 262 0.74 -17.15 5.64
N GLU A 263 0.72 -17.18 6.96
CA GLU A 263 -0.30 -16.50 7.76
C GLU A 263 -0.36 -14.98 7.51
N ALA A 264 0.77 -14.35 7.18
CA ALA A 264 0.87 -12.90 7.07
C ALA A 264 1.12 -12.39 5.63
N TRP A 265 1.04 -13.26 4.63
CA TRP A 265 1.40 -12.94 3.24
C TRP A 265 0.26 -12.40 2.37
N CYS A 266 -0.76 -11.81 2.93
CA CYS A 266 -1.90 -11.31 2.16
C CYS A 266 -1.51 -10.25 1.11
N SER A 267 -0.61 -9.34 1.46
CA SER A 267 -0.14 -8.27 0.58
C SER A 267 0.67 -8.79 -0.62
N PRO A 268 1.77 -9.56 -0.43
CA PRO A 268 2.52 -10.12 -1.55
C PRO A 268 1.71 -11.10 -2.39
N THR A 269 0.84 -11.92 -1.79
CA THR A 269 -0.02 -12.85 -2.54
C THR A 269 -0.99 -12.10 -3.43
N SER A 270 -1.67 -11.07 -2.91
CA SER A 270 -2.55 -10.19 -3.69
C SER A 270 -1.79 -9.46 -4.80
N SER A 271 -0.57 -9.00 -4.52
CA SER A 271 0.30 -8.36 -5.51
C SER A 271 0.68 -9.32 -6.64
N GLN A 272 1.04 -10.56 -6.31
CA GLN A 272 1.40 -11.57 -7.29
C GLN A 272 0.23 -11.95 -8.21
N MET A 273 -0.99 -12.05 -7.67
CA MET A 273 -2.19 -12.29 -8.47
C MET A 273 -2.35 -11.23 -9.57
N ILE A 274 -2.17 -9.94 -9.24
CA ILE A 274 -2.31 -8.86 -10.24
C ILE A 274 -1.12 -8.84 -11.21
N ILE A 275 0.10 -9.09 -10.75
CA ILE A 275 1.28 -9.19 -11.60
C ILE A 275 1.07 -10.25 -12.69
N GLU A 276 0.54 -11.41 -12.32
CA GLU A 276 0.27 -12.50 -13.26
C GLU A 276 -0.98 -12.26 -14.12
N TYR A 277 -1.99 -11.56 -13.61
CA TYR A 277 -3.10 -11.07 -14.44
C TYR A 277 -2.60 -10.21 -15.61
N TRP A 278 -1.53 -9.44 -15.41
CA TRP A 278 -0.88 -8.68 -16.47
C TRP A 278 0.12 -9.50 -17.31
N GLY A 279 0.17 -10.82 -17.13
CA GLY A 279 1.05 -11.72 -17.88
C GLY A 279 2.53 -11.58 -17.52
N ARG A 280 2.83 -11.20 -16.27
CA ARG A 280 4.19 -11.12 -15.74
C ARG A 280 4.33 -12.13 -14.61
N LYS A 281 5.48 -12.78 -14.53
CA LYS A 281 5.78 -13.75 -13.45
C LYS A 281 7.28 -13.84 -13.22
N PRO A 282 7.73 -14.32 -12.05
CA PRO A 282 9.13 -14.64 -11.83
C PRO A 282 9.63 -15.69 -12.84
N THR A 283 10.91 -15.61 -13.18
CA THR A 283 11.56 -16.63 -14.01
C THR A 283 11.87 -17.88 -13.19
N PRO A 284 12.15 -19.04 -13.81
CA PRO A 284 12.62 -20.22 -13.09
C PRO A 284 13.87 -19.94 -12.22
N GLU A 285 14.76 -19.07 -12.69
CA GLU A 285 15.97 -18.65 -11.96
C GLU A 285 15.62 -17.84 -10.71
N ASP A 286 14.61 -16.95 -10.81
CA ASP A 286 14.11 -16.19 -9.67
C ASP A 286 13.50 -17.11 -8.60
N LEU A 287 12.96 -18.25 -9.00
CA LEU A 287 12.32 -19.23 -8.13
C LEU A 287 13.24 -20.33 -7.61
N ALA A 288 14.48 -20.42 -8.10
CA ALA A 288 15.39 -21.52 -7.79
C ALA A 288 15.73 -21.67 -6.30
N TRP A 289 15.57 -20.63 -5.50
CA TRP A 289 15.77 -20.64 -4.05
C TRP A 289 14.58 -21.23 -3.27
N VAL A 290 13.39 -21.30 -3.89
CA VAL A 290 12.18 -21.84 -3.25
C VAL A 290 12.29 -23.36 -3.17
N LYS A 291 11.92 -23.91 -2.01
CA LYS A 291 11.95 -25.36 -1.76
C LYS A 291 11.19 -26.12 -2.86
N PRO A 292 11.81 -27.10 -3.51
CA PRO A 292 11.14 -27.88 -4.55
C PRO A 292 9.86 -28.56 -4.05
N GLY A 293 8.84 -28.55 -4.90
CA GLY A 293 7.55 -29.19 -4.60
C GLY A 293 6.56 -28.33 -3.81
N LEU A 294 6.92 -27.11 -3.38
CA LEU A 294 5.94 -26.20 -2.85
C LEU A 294 5.00 -25.71 -3.97
N PRO A 295 3.68 -25.70 -3.75
CA PRO A 295 2.75 -25.08 -4.68
C PRO A 295 3.00 -23.57 -4.76
N ASP A 296 2.66 -22.95 -5.87
CA ASP A 296 2.71 -21.50 -6.10
C ASP A 296 3.99 -20.82 -5.58
N PRO A 297 5.22 -21.28 -6.00
CA PRO A 297 6.48 -20.76 -5.47
C PRO A 297 6.67 -19.26 -5.68
N GLN A 298 5.93 -18.64 -6.63
CA GLN A 298 5.92 -17.21 -6.86
C GLN A 298 5.33 -16.42 -5.68
N VAL A 299 4.47 -17.02 -4.85
CA VAL A 299 3.97 -16.41 -3.62
C VAL A 299 5.10 -16.28 -2.59
N CYS A 300 5.91 -17.34 -2.42
CA CYS A 300 7.10 -17.27 -1.56
C CYS A 300 8.10 -16.21 -2.07
N HIS A 301 8.28 -16.14 -3.39
CA HIS A 301 9.15 -15.14 -4.02
C HIS A 301 8.64 -13.72 -3.74
N ALA A 302 7.34 -13.47 -3.88
CA ALA A 302 6.74 -12.19 -3.59
C ALA A 302 6.92 -11.80 -2.11
N ALA A 303 6.71 -12.73 -1.17
CA ALA A 303 6.90 -12.50 0.25
C ALA A 303 8.33 -12.04 0.57
N ARG A 304 9.35 -12.80 0.08
CA ARG A 304 10.75 -12.44 0.25
C ARG A 304 11.08 -11.06 -0.30
N HIS A 305 10.54 -10.68 -1.48
CA HIS A 305 10.88 -9.45 -2.18
C HIS A 305 10.04 -8.24 -1.78
N THR A 306 9.06 -8.40 -0.89
CA THR A 306 8.29 -7.32 -0.26
C THR A 306 8.58 -7.15 1.22
N TYR A 307 9.29 -8.12 1.83
CA TYR A 307 9.59 -8.11 3.26
C TYR A 307 10.40 -6.87 3.64
N ASP A 308 9.88 -6.12 4.60
CA ASP A 308 10.50 -4.94 5.21
C ASP A 308 11.20 -5.39 6.49
N TYR A 309 12.52 -5.28 6.51
CA TYR A 309 13.34 -5.81 7.59
C TYR A 309 13.21 -5.02 8.91
N GLN A 310 12.82 -3.73 8.89
CA GLN A 310 12.56 -2.95 10.10
C GLN A 310 11.14 -3.20 10.63
N TYR A 311 10.18 -3.22 9.74
CA TYR A 311 8.79 -3.51 10.07
C TYR A 311 8.59 -4.99 10.44
N GLU A 312 9.52 -5.87 10.03
CA GLU A 312 9.48 -7.33 10.14
C GLU A 312 8.19 -7.91 9.54
N GLY A 313 7.77 -7.38 8.37
CA GLY A 313 6.51 -7.75 7.75
C GLY A 313 6.49 -7.56 6.25
N CYS A 314 5.58 -8.29 5.59
CA CYS A 314 5.35 -8.22 4.14
C CYS A 314 4.28 -7.17 3.76
N GLY A 315 3.70 -6.49 4.75
CA GLY A 315 2.57 -5.57 4.59
C GLY A 315 2.93 -4.12 4.27
N ASN A 316 4.21 -3.73 4.12
CA ASN A 316 4.61 -2.38 3.74
C ASN A 316 4.04 -2.04 2.37
N TRP A 317 3.16 -1.01 2.31
CA TRP A 317 2.38 -0.69 1.11
C TRP A 317 3.26 -0.22 -0.06
N PRO A 318 4.17 0.76 0.11
CA PRO A 318 5.12 1.17 -0.93
C PRO A 318 6.01 0.03 -1.44
N PHE A 319 6.43 -0.90 -0.57
CA PHE A 319 7.31 -2.00 -0.98
C PHE A 319 6.59 -3.00 -1.89
N ASN A 320 5.30 -3.26 -1.64
CA ASN A 320 4.49 -4.08 -2.53
C ASN A 320 4.29 -3.41 -3.90
N ALA A 321 4.03 -2.09 -3.93
CA ALA A 321 3.96 -1.34 -5.19
C ALA A 321 5.31 -1.32 -5.91
N ALA A 322 6.42 -1.11 -5.18
CA ALA A 322 7.76 -1.13 -5.75
C ALA A 322 8.13 -2.52 -6.30
N TYR A 323 7.76 -3.60 -5.60
CA TYR A 323 7.93 -4.98 -6.07
C TYR A 323 7.19 -5.22 -7.39
N ALA A 324 5.91 -4.87 -7.47
CA ALA A 324 5.14 -5.02 -8.70
C ALA A 324 5.77 -4.25 -9.87
N ALA A 325 6.36 -3.09 -9.61
CA ALA A 325 7.04 -2.29 -10.61
C ALA A 325 8.39 -2.87 -11.07
N THR A 326 8.99 -3.84 -10.35
CA THR A 326 10.22 -4.51 -10.83
C THR A 326 9.99 -5.35 -12.08
N TYR A 327 8.76 -5.80 -12.30
CA TYR A 327 8.41 -6.57 -13.48
C TYR A 327 8.38 -5.68 -14.73
N ARG A 328 8.73 -6.31 -15.86
CA ARG A 328 8.86 -5.60 -17.14
C ARG A 328 7.56 -4.87 -17.50
N ASP A 329 7.68 -3.58 -17.83
CA ASP A 329 6.60 -2.73 -18.31
C ASP A 329 5.43 -2.58 -17.31
N MET A 330 5.70 -2.65 -16.00
CA MET A 330 4.71 -2.44 -14.96
C MET A 330 4.88 -1.08 -14.28
N ASN A 331 3.76 -0.47 -13.92
CA ASN A 331 3.66 0.67 -13.01
C ASN A 331 2.77 0.31 -11.84
N ALA A 332 3.10 0.84 -10.69
CA ALA A 332 2.36 0.58 -9.47
C ALA A 332 2.42 1.79 -8.54
N VAL A 333 1.33 2.06 -7.85
CA VAL A 333 1.25 3.13 -6.84
C VAL A 333 0.40 2.70 -5.67
N VAL A 334 0.66 3.31 -4.53
CA VAL A 334 -0.24 3.34 -3.37
C VAL A 334 -1.07 4.61 -3.47
N THR A 335 -2.38 4.48 -3.26
CA THR A 335 -3.31 5.62 -3.23
C THR A 335 -4.47 5.35 -2.29
N ARG A 336 -5.39 6.30 -2.20
CA ARG A 336 -6.72 6.14 -1.61
C ARG A 336 -7.79 6.37 -2.64
N LEU A 337 -8.86 5.59 -2.55
CA LEU A 337 -10.09 5.81 -3.29
C LEU A 337 -11.21 6.15 -2.31
N GLY A 338 -12.12 7.01 -2.74
CA GLY A 338 -13.17 7.53 -1.88
C GLY A 338 -14.43 6.65 -1.83
N SER A 339 -14.57 5.70 -2.75
CA SER A 339 -15.77 4.88 -2.90
C SER A 339 -15.53 3.59 -3.67
N LEU A 340 -16.42 2.60 -3.51
CA LEU A 340 -16.45 1.43 -4.39
C LEU A 340 -16.77 1.79 -5.85
N THR A 341 -17.43 2.92 -6.10
CA THR A 341 -17.65 3.43 -7.47
C THR A 341 -16.34 3.68 -8.21
N ASP A 342 -15.30 4.16 -7.52
CA ASP A 342 -13.97 4.35 -8.13
C ASP A 342 -13.30 3.01 -8.44
N VAL A 343 -13.46 2.01 -7.56
CA VAL A 343 -13.00 0.64 -7.82
C VAL A 343 -13.73 0.04 -9.02
N GLU A 344 -15.06 0.22 -9.12
CA GLU A 344 -15.84 -0.23 -10.27
C GLU A 344 -15.36 0.39 -11.58
N ARG A 345 -14.99 1.67 -11.57
CA ARG A 345 -14.44 2.37 -12.76
C ARG A 345 -13.11 1.73 -13.20
N LEU A 346 -12.24 1.39 -12.25
CA LEU A 346 -10.98 0.69 -12.52
C LEU A 346 -11.23 -0.73 -13.05
N VAL A 347 -12.06 -1.51 -12.37
CA VAL A 347 -12.42 -2.88 -12.77
C VAL A 347 -13.07 -2.89 -14.15
N ARG A 348 -13.99 -1.96 -14.45
CA ARG A 348 -14.58 -1.82 -15.80
C ARG A 348 -13.56 -1.48 -16.87
N ALA A 349 -12.49 -0.77 -16.52
CA ALA A 349 -11.37 -0.54 -17.44
C ALA A 349 -10.41 -1.74 -17.53
N GLY A 350 -10.65 -2.82 -16.77
CA GLY A 350 -9.79 -4.01 -16.72
C GLY A 350 -8.57 -3.82 -15.81
N ILE A 351 -8.71 -3.07 -14.73
CA ILE A 351 -7.67 -2.84 -13.73
C ILE A 351 -8.20 -3.37 -12.39
N PRO A 352 -7.73 -4.52 -11.89
CA PRO A 352 -8.04 -5.00 -10.54
C PRO A 352 -7.35 -4.13 -9.49
N VAL A 353 -7.90 -4.10 -8.27
CA VAL A 353 -7.44 -3.22 -7.19
C VAL A 353 -7.19 -4.02 -5.93
N ILE A 354 -6.03 -3.85 -5.30
CA ILE A 354 -5.77 -4.43 -3.97
C ILE A 354 -6.23 -3.40 -2.93
N THR A 355 -7.17 -3.80 -2.07
CA THR A 355 -7.69 -2.97 -0.99
C THR A 355 -7.13 -3.41 0.35
N SER A 356 -6.85 -2.44 1.24
CA SER A 356 -6.36 -2.68 2.60
C SER A 356 -7.50 -2.44 3.60
N GLN A 357 -7.86 -3.45 4.39
CA GLN A 357 -8.97 -3.40 5.32
C GLN A 357 -8.65 -4.10 6.65
N SER A 358 -9.50 -3.84 7.65
CA SER A 358 -9.49 -4.51 8.94
C SER A 358 -10.92 -4.67 9.43
N PHE A 359 -11.23 -5.83 10.04
CA PHE A 359 -12.60 -6.15 10.41
C PHE A 359 -12.64 -7.24 11.51
N LEU A 360 -13.73 -7.27 12.29
CA LEU A 360 -14.12 -8.39 13.13
C LEU A 360 -14.85 -9.42 12.26
N GLU A 361 -14.87 -10.68 12.68
CA GLU A 361 -15.46 -11.77 11.89
C GLU A 361 -16.92 -11.50 11.52
N GLU A 362 -17.70 -10.92 12.41
CA GLU A 362 -19.11 -10.55 12.20
C GLU A 362 -19.32 -9.35 11.25
N GLU A 363 -18.27 -8.58 10.95
CA GLU A 363 -18.35 -7.41 10.09
C GLU A 363 -18.25 -7.72 8.60
N LEU A 364 -17.79 -8.93 8.23
CA LEU A 364 -17.66 -9.37 6.83
C LEU A 364 -18.22 -10.78 6.66
N THR A 365 -19.51 -10.87 6.37
CA THR A 365 -20.22 -12.14 6.15
C THR A 365 -19.52 -12.99 5.09
N GLY A 366 -19.18 -14.23 5.46
CA GLY A 366 -18.54 -15.20 4.57
C GLY A 366 -17.01 -15.16 4.59
N ALA A 367 -16.37 -14.27 5.34
CA ALA A 367 -14.92 -14.31 5.56
C ALA A 367 -14.54 -15.52 6.43
N GLY A 368 -15.23 -15.71 7.56
CA GLY A 368 -14.96 -16.79 8.53
C GLY A 368 -13.74 -16.53 9.40
N TYR A 369 -13.29 -15.28 9.49
CA TYR A 369 -12.20 -14.81 10.34
C TYR A 369 -12.29 -13.30 10.54
N GLY A 370 -11.63 -12.79 11.59
CA GLY A 370 -11.40 -11.37 11.80
C GLY A 370 -9.91 -11.02 11.68
N THR A 371 -9.61 -9.75 11.39
CA THR A 371 -8.23 -9.30 11.19
C THR A 371 -8.02 -7.84 11.56
N SER A 372 -6.84 -7.54 12.07
CA SER A 372 -6.40 -6.16 12.33
C SER A 372 -5.83 -5.45 11.10
N GLY A 373 -5.47 -6.20 10.05
CA GLY A 373 -4.97 -5.68 8.78
C GLY A 373 -4.90 -6.80 7.75
N HIS A 374 -5.51 -6.60 6.60
CA HIS A 374 -5.58 -7.59 5.53
C HIS A 374 -5.68 -6.92 4.18
N LEU A 375 -5.15 -7.58 3.16
CA LEU A 375 -5.23 -7.12 1.78
C LEU A 375 -5.92 -8.18 0.91
N MET A 376 -6.91 -7.71 0.14
CA MET A 376 -7.65 -8.53 -0.84
C MET A 376 -7.59 -7.88 -2.21
N THR A 377 -7.67 -8.69 -3.25
CA THR A 377 -7.75 -8.20 -4.63
C THR A 377 -9.20 -8.13 -5.08
N VAL A 378 -9.76 -6.94 -5.22
CA VAL A 378 -11.08 -6.74 -5.85
C VAL A 378 -10.95 -6.97 -7.35
N ILE A 379 -11.64 -8.02 -7.83
CA ILE A 379 -11.60 -8.46 -9.23
C ILE A 379 -12.90 -8.19 -9.97
N GLY A 380 -13.98 -7.88 -9.26
CA GLY A 380 -15.27 -7.72 -9.89
C GLY A 380 -16.38 -7.27 -8.99
N PHE A 381 -17.57 -7.18 -9.61
CA PHE A 381 -18.85 -6.91 -8.97
C PHE A 381 -19.93 -7.76 -9.59
N THR A 382 -20.82 -8.30 -8.76
CA THR A 382 -21.98 -9.10 -9.20
C THR A 382 -23.06 -8.20 -9.83
N PRO A 383 -24.09 -8.77 -10.49
CA PRO A 383 -25.25 -8.01 -10.94
C PRO A 383 -26.00 -7.29 -9.81
N GLY A 384 -25.95 -7.81 -8.58
CA GLY A 384 -26.50 -7.16 -7.38
C GLY A 384 -25.61 -6.07 -6.80
N GLY A 385 -24.38 -5.90 -7.32
CA GLY A 385 -23.42 -4.90 -6.86
C GLY A 385 -22.50 -5.38 -5.74
N ASP A 386 -22.59 -6.63 -5.32
CA ASP A 386 -21.69 -7.20 -4.33
C ASP A 386 -20.26 -7.35 -4.87
N VAL A 387 -19.29 -7.26 -3.98
CA VAL A 387 -17.87 -7.26 -4.32
C VAL A 387 -17.38 -8.69 -4.57
N VAL A 388 -16.82 -8.93 -5.76
CA VAL A 388 -16.07 -10.16 -6.04
C VAL A 388 -14.61 -9.90 -5.75
N ALA A 389 -14.07 -10.58 -4.75
CA ALA A 389 -12.69 -10.45 -4.33
C ALA A 389 -11.95 -11.78 -4.38
N ASN A 390 -10.68 -11.76 -4.74
CA ASN A 390 -9.75 -12.82 -4.41
C ASN A 390 -9.20 -12.52 -3.00
N ASP A 391 -9.59 -13.35 -2.06
CA ASP A 391 -9.16 -13.30 -0.66
C ASP A 391 -8.05 -14.34 -0.43
N PRO A 392 -6.79 -13.91 -0.25
CA PRO A 392 -5.68 -14.84 -0.09
C PRO A 392 -5.74 -15.65 1.22
N ALA A 393 -6.44 -15.18 2.26
CA ALA A 393 -6.62 -15.92 3.52
C ALA A 393 -7.71 -17.01 3.38
N SER A 394 -7.56 -17.85 2.38
CA SER A 394 -8.46 -18.96 2.07
C SER A 394 -7.72 -20.29 2.20
N PRO A 395 -8.40 -21.41 2.50
CA PRO A 395 -7.73 -22.69 2.75
C PRO A 395 -6.96 -23.22 1.55
N ASP A 396 -7.39 -22.92 0.33
CA ASP A 396 -6.79 -23.33 -0.93
C ASP A 396 -7.10 -22.33 -2.05
N ASN A 397 -6.54 -22.56 -3.25
CA ASN A 397 -6.72 -21.68 -4.41
C ASN A 397 -8.16 -21.64 -4.95
N ASP A 398 -8.94 -22.73 -4.79
CA ASP A 398 -10.32 -22.78 -5.26
C ASP A 398 -11.23 -21.89 -4.42
N ALA A 399 -10.95 -21.80 -3.11
CA ALA A 399 -11.70 -21.01 -2.14
C ALA A 399 -11.34 -19.51 -2.16
N VAL A 400 -10.29 -19.10 -2.86
CA VAL A 400 -9.78 -17.71 -2.88
C VAL A 400 -10.81 -16.73 -3.43
N ARG A 401 -11.58 -17.12 -4.46
CA ARG A 401 -12.63 -16.27 -5.00
C ARG A 401 -13.83 -16.24 -4.07
N ARG A 402 -14.13 -15.05 -3.53
CA ARG A 402 -15.26 -14.84 -2.63
C ARG A 402 -16.17 -13.72 -3.13
N VAL A 403 -17.41 -13.73 -2.67
CA VAL A 403 -18.38 -12.65 -2.91
C VAL A 403 -18.78 -12.09 -1.55
N TYR A 404 -18.50 -10.81 -1.35
CA TYR A 404 -18.79 -10.10 -0.13
C TYR A 404 -19.89 -9.07 -0.33
N ARG A 405 -20.78 -8.92 0.63
CA ARG A 405 -21.84 -7.92 0.58
C ARG A 405 -21.21 -6.53 0.41
N ARG A 406 -21.69 -5.79 -0.59
CA ARG A 406 -21.19 -4.45 -0.93
C ARG A 406 -21.06 -3.56 0.30
N ARG A 407 -22.11 -3.47 1.11
CA ARG A 407 -22.17 -2.56 2.25
C ARG A 407 -21.17 -2.90 3.35
N GLU A 408 -20.98 -4.17 3.63
CA GLU A 408 -20.01 -4.65 4.61
C GLU A 408 -18.59 -4.34 4.14
N PHE A 409 -18.27 -4.70 2.90
CA PHE A 409 -16.93 -4.45 2.33
C PHE A 409 -16.60 -2.97 2.23
N GLU A 410 -17.54 -2.14 1.80
CA GLU A 410 -17.40 -0.70 1.69
C GLU A 410 -17.07 -0.07 3.06
N ASN A 411 -17.80 -0.50 4.10
CA ASN A 411 -17.60 0.03 5.45
C ASN A 411 -16.23 -0.34 6.02
N ILE A 412 -15.83 -1.60 5.98
CA ILE A 412 -14.56 -2.05 6.56
C ILE A 412 -13.34 -1.47 5.85
N TRP A 413 -13.46 -1.15 4.55
CA TRP A 413 -12.36 -0.60 3.75
C TRP A 413 -12.23 0.92 3.87
N LEU A 414 -13.35 1.67 3.89
CA LEU A 414 -13.35 3.13 3.79
C LEU A 414 -13.42 3.85 5.15
N ARG A 415 -13.75 3.16 6.24
CA ARG A 415 -13.76 3.75 7.58
C ARG A 415 -12.34 4.05 8.09
N THR A 416 -12.20 5.05 8.96
CA THR A 416 -10.94 5.41 9.63
C THR A 416 -10.93 5.03 11.10
N LYS A 417 -12.08 4.69 11.67
CA LYS A 417 -12.23 4.22 13.04
C LYS A 417 -13.00 2.89 13.06
N ARG A 418 -12.60 2.00 13.95
CA ARG A 418 -13.27 0.73 14.22
C ARG A 418 -13.12 0.33 15.68
N TYR A 419 -13.89 -0.61 16.12
CA TYR A 419 -13.64 -1.30 17.38
C TYR A 419 -12.80 -2.57 17.13
N ASP A 420 -11.96 -2.94 18.10
CA ASP A 420 -11.33 -4.27 18.13
C ASP A 420 -12.19 -5.24 18.98
N ALA A 421 -11.80 -6.50 19.09
CA ALA A 421 -12.51 -7.53 19.86
C ALA A 421 -12.62 -7.23 21.37
N ASN A 422 -11.97 -6.18 21.87
CA ASN A 422 -12.06 -5.72 23.27
C ASN A 422 -12.76 -4.36 23.36
N ASP A 423 -13.58 -3.98 22.39
CA ASP A 423 -14.30 -2.71 22.30
C ASP A 423 -13.41 -1.45 22.34
N LYS A 424 -12.13 -1.59 22.01
CA LYS A 424 -11.21 -0.45 21.94
C LYS A 424 -11.22 0.16 20.54
N VAL A 425 -11.26 1.49 20.50
CA VAL A 425 -11.17 2.22 19.23
C VAL A 425 -9.78 2.02 18.60
N ARG A 426 -9.77 1.64 17.33
CA ARG A 426 -8.60 1.46 16.47
C ARG A 426 -8.75 2.22 15.16
N SER A 427 -7.65 2.41 14.48
CA SER A 427 -7.65 3.01 13.15
C SER A 427 -8.16 2.03 12.10
N GLY A 428 -8.88 2.54 11.11
CA GLY A 428 -9.13 1.89 9.83
C GLY A 428 -8.23 2.50 8.75
N THR A 429 -8.21 1.92 7.55
CA THR A 429 -7.30 2.32 6.47
C THR A 429 -7.81 3.50 5.63
N GLY A 430 -9.12 3.82 5.71
CA GLY A 430 -9.69 4.98 5.03
C GLY A 430 -9.60 4.93 3.51
N GLY A 431 -9.66 3.73 2.90
CA GLY A 431 -9.67 3.57 1.45
C GLY A 431 -8.30 3.34 0.80
N VAL A 432 -7.25 3.05 1.58
CA VAL A 432 -5.93 2.72 1.03
C VAL A 432 -6.02 1.52 0.10
N CYS A 433 -5.35 1.61 -1.04
CA CYS A 433 -5.31 0.57 -2.06
C CYS A 433 -4.03 0.65 -2.90
N TYR A 434 -3.74 -0.46 -3.61
CA TYR A 434 -2.70 -0.49 -4.64
C TYR A 434 -3.36 -0.57 -6.01
N VAL A 435 -2.81 0.19 -6.96
CA VAL A 435 -3.23 0.16 -8.36
C VAL A 435 -2.03 -0.14 -9.23
N TYR A 436 -2.10 -1.25 -10.00
CA TYR A 436 -1.03 -1.73 -10.88
C TYR A 436 -1.52 -1.77 -12.32
N TRP A 437 -0.70 -1.29 -13.25
CA TRP A 437 -1.04 -1.29 -14.68
C TRP A 437 0.20 -1.40 -15.55
N PRO A 438 0.09 -1.94 -16.78
CA PRO A 438 1.21 -2.00 -17.71
C PRO A 438 1.52 -0.62 -18.30
N ASP A 439 2.74 -0.45 -18.78
CA ASP A 439 3.09 0.69 -19.62
C ASP A 439 2.15 0.80 -20.83
N ARG A 440 1.89 2.03 -21.29
CA ARG A 440 1.02 2.30 -22.41
C ARG A 440 -0.37 1.64 -22.26
N PRO A 441 -1.07 1.91 -21.18
CA PRO A 441 -2.40 1.35 -20.99
C PRO A 441 -3.34 1.81 -22.12
N ALA A 442 -4.31 0.96 -22.48
CA ALA A 442 -5.33 1.31 -23.48
C ALA A 442 -6.05 2.63 -23.12
N PRO A 443 -6.61 3.36 -24.10
CA PRO A 443 -7.23 4.68 -23.88
C PRO A 443 -8.28 4.71 -22.77
N SER A 444 -9.08 3.64 -22.60
CA SER A 444 -10.06 3.52 -21.52
C SER A 444 -9.39 3.50 -20.15
N ARG A 445 -8.30 2.74 -19.99
CA ARG A 445 -7.49 2.68 -18.78
C ARG A 445 -6.84 4.01 -18.46
N GLN A 446 -6.26 4.67 -19.49
CA GLN A 446 -5.65 5.99 -19.34
C GLN A 446 -6.65 7.03 -18.80
N ARG A 447 -7.88 7.05 -19.34
CA ARG A 447 -8.92 7.99 -18.89
C ARG A 447 -9.24 7.80 -17.40
N VAL A 448 -9.42 6.56 -16.96
CA VAL A 448 -9.72 6.27 -15.55
C VAL A 448 -8.55 6.61 -14.65
N LEU A 449 -7.32 6.19 -15.00
CA LEU A 449 -6.13 6.50 -14.21
C LEU A 449 -5.91 8.02 -14.08
N ARG A 450 -6.09 8.79 -15.17
CA ARG A 450 -6.00 10.26 -15.14
C ARG A 450 -7.09 10.90 -14.28
N SER A 451 -8.33 10.41 -14.36
CA SER A 451 -9.43 10.96 -13.55
C SER A 451 -9.27 10.71 -12.04
N LEU A 452 -8.38 9.79 -11.67
CA LEU A 452 -8.00 9.48 -10.28
C LEU A 452 -6.62 10.09 -9.90
N GLY A 453 -6.02 10.89 -10.78
CA GLY A 453 -4.72 11.51 -10.52
C GLY A 453 -3.54 10.54 -10.50
N LEU A 454 -3.66 9.36 -11.13
CA LEU A 454 -2.63 8.31 -11.11
C LEU A 454 -1.71 8.36 -12.36
N LEU A 455 -2.09 9.15 -13.37
CA LEU A 455 -1.30 9.39 -14.60
C LEU A 455 -1.14 10.89 -14.88
#